data_e34b4ba752d13101e093cdec3b00f71c
#
_entry.id   e34b4ba752d13101e093cdec3b00f71c
#
_cell.length_a   1.000
_cell.length_b   1.000
_cell.length_c   1.000
_cell.angle_alpha   90.00
_cell.angle_beta   90.00
_cell.angle_gamma   90.00
#
_symmetry.space_group_name_H-M   'P 1'
#
loop_
_entity.id
_entity.type
_entity.pdbx_description
1 polymer ?
#
loop_
_entity_poly.entity_id
_entity_poly.type
_entity_poly.pdbx_seq_one_letter_code
_entity_poly.pdbx_strand_id
1 'polypeptide(L)'
;MRDTTYTVPPEKYARVVTLHQKADGKITETQNPATIPATIRGDGGLFSTAADYSRFVQMVLNKGQLGGTRIVKDSTIAEMSKNQIGSVKVRLQPTADPLRSKPYPLGAGEDVWGLGFQLAAPKTPNPSMRSPGSMSWAGINNTFYWIDPQKQVGAVILMQMLPFYDEGAIRALQGFEERVYKNLN
;
A
#
# COMPACT_ATOMS: atom_id res chain seq x y z
N MET A 1 13.52 -2.90 -10.47
CA MET A 1 13.16 -1.74 -9.65
C MET A 1 14.43 -0.94 -9.39
N ARG A 2 14.64 0.11 -10.18
CA ARG A 2 15.90 0.91 -10.13
C ARG A 2 15.79 2.15 -9.23
N ASP A 3 14.56 2.51 -8.86
CA ASP A 3 14.23 3.68 -8.04
C ASP A 3 13.58 3.28 -6.70
N THR A 4 13.77 2.03 -6.28
CA THR A 4 13.33 1.54 -4.96
C THR A 4 14.56 1.34 -4.08
N THR A 5 14.68 2.14 -3.04
CA THR A 5 15.89 2.18 -2.20
C THR A 5 15.60 2.79 -0.83
N TYR A 6 16.43 2.46 0.16
CA TYR A 6 16.46 3.18 1.44
C TYR A 6 17.31 4.46 1.36
N THR A 7 18.30 4.48 0.49
CA THR A 7 19.17 5.64 0.31
C THR A 7 19.00 6.18 -1.10
N VAL A 8 18.46 7.39 -1.22
CA VAL A 8 18.30 8.04 -2.52
C VAL A 8 19.63 8.58 -2.99
N PRO A 9 20.12 8.24 -4.19
CA PRO A 9 21.33 8.82 -4.74
C PRO A 9 21.19 10.34 -4.96
N PRO A 10 22.25 11.14 -4.75
CA PRO A 10 22.17 12.60 -4.86
C PRO A 10 21.59 13.13 -6.17
N GLU A 11 21.91 12.49 -7.28
CA GLU A 11 21.41 12.85 -8.61
C GLU A 11 19.87 12.66 -8.76
N LYS A 12 19.23 11.99 -7.80
CA LYS A 12 17.79 11.76 -7.77
C LYS A 12 17.04 12.58 -6.71
N TYR A 13 17.72 13.41 -5.92
CA TYR A 13 17.09 14.19 -4.86
C TYR A 13 15.96 15.09 -5.38
N ALA A 14 16.13 15.70 -6.54
CA ALA A 14 15.11 16.55 -7.17
C ALA A 14 13.83 15.79 -7.54
N ARG A 15 13.83 14.46 -7.53
CA ARG A 15 12.65 13.61 -7.79
C ARG A 15 11.90 13.21 -6.53
N VAL A 16 12.43 13.52 -5.35
CA VAL A 16 11.74 13.23 -4.09
C VAL A 16 10.58 14.19 -3.94
N VAL A 17 9.37 13.64 -3.93
CA VAL A 17 8.15 14.44 -3.81
C VAL A 17 8.06 15.05 -2.41
N THR A 18 7.75 16.34 -2.35
CA THR A 18 7.60 17.08 -1.10
C THR A 18 6.47 16.50 -0.25
N LEU A 19 6.76 16.26 1.02
CA LEU A 19 5.77 15.83 2.00
C LEU A 19 4.99 17.05 2.51
N HIS A 20 3.67 16.94 2.52
CA HIS A 20 2.78 17.96 3.04
C HIS A 20 2.11 17.49 4.33
N GLN A 21 1.87 18.45 5.23
CA GLN A 21 1.13 18.25 6.47
C GLN A 21 -0.18 19.02 6.38
N LYS A 22 -1.28 18.34 6.66
CA LYS A 22 -2.58 19.01 6.84
C LYS A 22 -2.89 19.12 8.34
N ALA A 23 -3.04 20.36 8.81
CA ALA A 23 -3.45 20.66 10.17
C ALA A 23 -4.39 21.88 10.14
N ASP A 24 -5.45 21.88 10.93
CA ASP A 24 -6.42 22.98 11.06
C ASP A 24 -6.96 23.49 9.71
N GLY A 25 -7.22 22.58 8.78
CA GLY A 25 -7.71 22.88 7.44
C GLY A 25 -6.68 23.45 6.47
N LYS A 26 -5.44 23.69 6.91
CA LYS A 26 -4.34 24.20 6.08
C LYS A 26 -3.42 23.06 5.66
N ILE A 27 -2.88 23.16 4.46
CA ILE A 27 -1.86 22.26 3.92
C ILE A 27 -0.55 23.05 3.81
N THR A 28 0.50 22.54 4.43
CA THR A 28 1.83 23.15 4.42
C THR A 28 2.87 22.13 4.06
N GLU A 29 3.95 22.54 3.44
CA GLU A 29 5.13 21.69 3.26
C GLU A 29 5.73 21.34 4.61
N THR A 30 6.23 20.11 4.73
CA THR A 30 6.95 19.66 5.91
C THR A 30 8.23 18.93 5.49
N GLN A 31 9.05 18.60 6.47
CA GLN A 31 10.32 17.95 6.21
C GLN A 31 10.12 16.56 5.61
N ASN A 32 10.71 16.32 4.44
CA ASN A 32 10.79 15.01 3.84
C ASN A 32 11.60 14.05 4.74
N PRO A 33 11.32 12.75 4.69
CA PRO A 33 12.21 11.75 5.27
C PRO A 33 13.64 11.93 4.75
N ALA A 34 14.61 11.63 5.60
CA ALA A 34 16.02 11.73 5.23
C ALA A 34 16.32 10.82 4.02
N THR A 35 16.93 11.39 2.99
CA THR A 35 17.34 10.66 1.78
C THR A 35 18.45 9.64 2.05
N ILE A 36 19.18 9.82 3.16
CA ILE A 36 20.12 8.86 3.72
C ILE A 36 19.68 8.61 5.17
N PRO A 37 19.02 7.49 5.46
CA PRO A 37 18.55 7.19 6.81
C PRO A 37 19.71 6.77 7.69
N ALA A 38 19.70 7.18 8.95
CA ALA A 38 20.70 6.77 9.95
C ALA A 38 20.61 5.25 10.22
N THR A 39 19.43 4.65 10.06
CA THR A 39 19.20 3.22 10.28
C THR A 39 18.22 2.70 9.23
N ILE A 40 18.54 1.58 8.61
CA ILE A 40 17.64 0.86 7.72
C ILE A 40 16.69 0.03 8.59
N ARG A 41 15.38 0.18 8.33
CA ARG A 41 14.32 -0.47 9.09
C ARG A 41 13.54 -1.44 8.20
N GLY A 42 13.16 -2.57 8.75
CA GLY A 42 12.36 -3.57 8.03
C GLY A 42 10.86 -3.23 7.94
N ASP A 43 10.40 -2.29 8.75
CA ASP A 43 8.98 -1.89 8.85
C ASP A 43 8.62 -0.69 7.95
N GLY A 44 9.59 -0.04 7.31
CA GLY A 44 9.34 1.12 6.45
C GLY A 44 10.60 1.89 6.08
N GLY A 45 10.41 3.03 5.39
CA GLY A 45 11.48 3.94 5.00
C GLY A 45 11.97 3.79 3.56
N LEU A 46 11.38 2.91 2.77
CA LEU A 46 11.69 2.81 1.34
C LEU A 46 11.16 4.01 0.56
N PHE A 47 12.01 4.59 -0.26
CA PHE A 47 11.62 5.43 -1.39
C PHE A 47 11.33 4.53 -2.60
N SER A 48 10.31 4.88 -3.37
CA SER A 48 9.96 4.16 -4.58
C SER A 48 9.22 5.07 -5.56
N THR A 49 8.92 4.53 -6.74
CA THR A 49 8.03 5.15 -7.72
C THR A 49 6.84 4.24 -8.00
N ALA A 50 5.75 4.79 -8.52
CA ALA A 50 4.59 4.00 -8.92
C ALA A 50 4.98 2.92 -9.95
N ALA A 51 5.84 3.26 -10.90
CA ALA A 51 6.34 2.32 -11.92
C ALA A 51 7.12 1.15 -11.30
N ASP A 52 8.01 1.43 -10.35
CA ASP A 52 8.78 0.37 -9.68
C ASP A 52 7.89 -0.48 -8.78
N TYR A 53 7.03 0.17 -7.98
CA TYR A 53 6.15 -0.58 -7.07
C TYR A 53 5.11 -1.43 -7.84
N SER A 54 4.64 -0.96 -9.00
CA SER A 54 3.79 -1.75 -9.89
C SER A 54 4.47 -3.04 -10.38
N ARG A 55 5.79 -3.04 -10.53
CA ARG A 55 6.55 -4.26 -10.86
C ARG A 55 6.49 -5.30 -9.73
N PHE A 56 6.55 -4.86 -8.47
CA PHE A 56 6.33 -5.74 -7.33
C PHE A 56 4.91 -6.31 -7.34
N VAL A 57 3.90 -5.47 -7.54
CA VAL A 57 2.49 -5.87 -7.64
C VAL A 57 2.28 -6.89 -8.77
N GLN A 58 2.84 -6.63 -9.95
CA GLN A 58 2.80 -7.57 -11.09
C GLN A 58 3.50 -8.90 -10.78
N MET A 59 4.65 -8.85 -10.11
CA MET A 59 5.38 -10.05 -9.69
C MET A 59 4.51 -10.94 -8.80
N VAL A 60 3.78 -10.36 -7.84
CA VAL A 60 2.87 -11.10 -6.97
C VAL A 60 1.69 -11.69 -7.76
N LEU A 61 1.03 -10.89 -8.65
CA LEU A 61 -0.03 -11.35 -9.55
C LEU A 61 0.44 -12.52 -10.42
N ASN A 62 1.67 -12.46 -10.91
CA ASN A 62 2.30 -13.50 -11.72
C ASN A 62 2.93 -14.62 -10.86
N LYS A 63 2.43 -14.80 -9.64
CA LYS A 63 2.83 -15.91 -8.75
C LYS A 63 4.35 -16.00 -8.53
N GLY A 64 4.97 -14.86 -8.30
CA GLY A 64 6.39 -14.76 -7.95
C GLY A 64 7.35 -14.60 -9.14
N GLN A 65 6.85 -14.27 -10.33
CA GLN A 65 7.66 -14.11 -11.54
C GLN A 65 7.38 -12.78 -12.24
N LEU A 66 8.40 -12.17 -12.83
CA LEU A 66 8.26 -10.98 -13.67
C LEU A 66 9.31 -10.98 -14.79
N GLY A 67 8.86 -10.74 -16.04
CA GLY A 67 9.73 -10.63 -17.20
C GLY A 67 10.61 -11.88 -17.42
N GLY A 68 10.07 -13.07 -17.20
CA GLY A 68 10.80 -14.33 -17.31
C GLY A 68 11.66 -14.70 -16.08
N THR A 69 11.88 -13.77 -15.16
CA THR A 69 12.68 -14.00 -13.95
C THR A 69 11.80 -14.40 -12.79
N ARG A 70 12.10 -15.52 -12.15
CA ARG A 70 11.45 -15.95 -10.92
C ARG A 70 12.16 -15.36 -9.71
N ILE A 71 11.41 -14.61 -8.90
CA ILE A 71 11.89 -13.96 -7.68
C ILE A 71 11.61 -14.85 -6.46
N VAL A 72 10.39 -15.39 -6.37
CA VAL A 72 9.97 -16.33 -5.33
C VAL A 72 9.15 -17.46 -5.96
N LYS A 73 9.04 -18.58 -5.25
CA LYS A 73 8.22 -19.71 -5.73
C LYS A 73 6.74 -19.37 -5.73
N ASP A 74 5.98 -19.99 -6.63
CA ASP A 74 4.51 -19.89 -6.65
C ASP A 74 3.92 -20.31 -5.29
N SER A 75 4.42 -21.40 -4.70
CA SER A 75 4.01 -21.85 -3.37
C SER A 75 4.26 -20.82 -2.27
N THR A 76 5.30 -19.99 -2.41
CA THR A 76 5.57 -18.90 -1.47
C THR A 76 4.49 -17.80 -1.56
N ILE A 77 4.12 -17.38 -2.77
CA ILE A 77 3.01 -16.41 -2.95
C ILE A 77 1.70 -17.02 -2.44
N ALA A 78 1.43 -18.27 -2.75
CA ALA A 78 0.25 -18.98 -2.25
C ALA A 78 0.20 -19.01 -0.71
N GLU A 79 1.34 -19.24 -0.05
CA GLU A 79 1.41 -19.24 1.42
C GLU A 79 1.24 -17.82 1.99
N MET A 80 1.85 -16.81 1.38
CA MET A 80 1.70 -15.41 1.78
C MET A 80 0.25 -14.91 1.68
N SER A 81 -0.54 -15.49 0.78
CA SER A 81 -1.94 -15.13 0.52
C SER A 81 -2.95 -15.88 1.40
N LYS A 82 -2.49 -16.76 2.28
CA LYS A 82 -3.36 -17.47 3.23
C LYS A 82 -3.51 -16.71 4.52
N ASN A 83 -4.64 -16.91 5.18
CA ASN A 83 -4.85 -16.42 6.55
C ASN A 83 -3.85 -17.09 7.51
N GLN A 84 -2.97 -16.30 8.10
CA GLN A 84 -1.93 -16.74 9.04
C GLN A 84 -2.29 -16.45 10.51
N ILE A 85 -3.43 -15.80 10.75
CA ILE A 85 -3.84 -15.38 12.10
C ILE A 85 -5.10 -16.12 12.62
N GLY A 86 -5.52 -17.17 11.93
CA GLY A 86 -6.62 -18.05 12.34
C GLY A 86 -7.96 -17.31 12.45
N SER A 87 -8.60 -17.38 13.62
CA SER A 87 -9.88 -16.71 13.89
C SER A 87 -9.73 -15.23 14.27
N VAL A 88 -8.53 -14.75 14.48
CA VAL A 88 -8.27 -13.33 14.80
C VAL A 88 -8.60 -12.47 13.59
N LYS A 89 -9.16 -11.28 13.84
CA LYS A 89 -9.48 -10.30 12.81
C LYS A 89 -8.61 -9.06 12.93
N VAL A 90 -8.39 -8.40 11.81
CA VAL A 90 -7.80 -7.06 11.79
C VAL A 90 -8.61 -6.15 12.71
N ARG A 91 -7.93 -5.38 13.54
CA ARG A 91 -8.58 -4.43 14.46
C ARG A 91 -8.39 -3.00 13.97
N LEU A 92 -9.27 -2.12 14.39
CA LEU A 92 -9.01 -0.69 14.30
C LEU A 92 -7.63 -0.40 14.92
N GLN A 93 -6.73 0.15 14.13
CA GLN A 93 -5.42 0.55 14.62
C GLN A 93 -5.54 1.98 15.19
N PRO A 94 -5.33 2.17 16.51
CA PRO A 94 -5.34 3.50 17.09
C PRO A 94 -4.10 4.28 16.64
N THR A 95 -4.15 5.60 16.80
CA THR A 95 -2.96 6.44 16.61
C THR A 95 -2.33 6.80 17.95
N ALA A 96 -1.00 6.81 17.97
CA ALA A 96 -0.22 7.37 19.07
C ALA A 96 0.16 8.84 18.84
N ASP A 97 0.10 9.31 17.58
CA ASP A 97 0.44 10.68 17.19
C ASP A 97 -0.60 11.20 16.18
N PRO A 98 -1.61 11.95 16.65
CA PRO A 98 -2.68 12.49 15.81
C PRO A 98 -2.22 13.46 14.71
N LEU A 99 -1.05 14.08 14.86
CA LEU A 99 -0.48 14.93 13.82
C LEU A 99 0.07 14.11 12.65
N ARG A 100 0.48 12.87 12.89
CA ARG A 100 1.07 12.00 11.88
C ARG A 100 0.11 10.94 11.35
N SER A 101 -0.87 10.52 12.14
CA SER A 101 -1.83 9.49 11.70
C SER A 101 -3.18 9.68 12.36
N LYS A 102 -4.23 9.25 11.67
CA LYS A 102 -5.56 9.02 12.23
C LYS A 102 -5.77 7.52 12.47
N PRO A 103 -6.74 7.11 13.29
CA PRO A 103 -7.09 5.70 13.43
C PRO A 103 -7.38 5.05 12.07
N TYR A 104 -6.88 3.84 11.84
CA TYR A 104 -7.01 3.12 10.57
C TYR A 104 -8.05 2.01 10.68
N PRO A 105 -9.27 2.19 10.11
CA PRO A 105 -10.38 1.26 10.28
C PRO A 105 -10.53 0.27 9.12
N LEU A 106 -9.79 0.39 8.00
CA LEU A 106 -10.03 -0.43 6.82
C LEU A 106 -9.87 -1.92 7.13
N GLY A 107 -10.92 -2.68 6.88
CA GLY A 107 -10.99 -4.12 7.14
C GLY A 107 -11.13 -4.50 8.61
N ALA A 108 -11.26 -3.53 9.53
CA ALA A 108 -11.41 -3.83 10.96
C ALA A 108 -12.67 -4.65 11.25
N GLY A 109 -12.51 -5.71 12.03
CA GLY A 109 -13.56 -6.67 12.40
C GLY A 109 -13.84 -7.73 11.34
N GLU A 110 -13.30 -7.61 10.13
CA GLU A 110 -13.62 -8.50 9.00
C GLU A 110 -12.39 -9.17 8.41
N ASP A 111 -11.40 -8.36 7.99
CA ASP A 111 -10.22 -8.82 7.27
C ASP A 111 -9.31 -9.68 8.17
N VAL A 112 -8.46 -10.44 7.51
CA VAL A 112 -7.43 -11.26 8.14
C VAL A 112 -6.05 -10.86 7.63
N TRP A 113 -4.99 -11.55 8.08
CA TRP A 113 -3.62 -11.22 7.74
C TRP A 113 -2.89 -12.43 7.17
N GLY A 114 -2.20 -12.22 6.06
CA GLY A 114 -1.25 -13.18 5.48
C GLY A 114 0.19 -12.89 5.90
N LEU A 115 1.15 -13.31 5.13
CA LEU A 115 2.56 -12.94 5.34
C LEU A 115 2.85 -11.63 4.60
N GLY A 116 2.74 -10.50 5.30
CA GLY A 116 3.02 -9.17 4.78
C GLY A 116 1.84 -8.48 4.07
N PHE A 117 0.63 -9.08 4.08
CA PHE A 117 -0.56 -8.50 3.44
C PHE A 117 -1.78 -8.58 4.36
N GLN A 118 -2.54 -7.50 4.40
CA GLN A 118 -3.93 -7.56 4.83
C GLN A 118 -4.74 -8.22 3.71
N LEU A 119 -5.59 -9.18 4.06
CA LEU A 119 -6.40 -9.97 3.13
C LEU A 119 -7.87 -9.58 3.30
N ALA A 120 -8.49 -9.15 2.20
CA ALA A 120 -9.89 -8.77 2.20
C ALA A 120 -10.80 -9.96 2.57
N ALA A 121 -11.70 -9.73 3.51
CA ALA A 121 -12.66 -10.74 3.95
C ALA A 121 -13.61 -11.15 2.81
N PRO A 122 -14.19 -12.36 2.87
CA PRO A 122 -15.30 -12.73 2.03
C PRO A 122 -16.48 -11.77 2.29
N LYS A 123 -16.88 -11.06 1.25
CA LYS A 123 -18.05 -10.16 1.24
C LYS A 123 -18.97 -10.58 0.08
N THR A 124 -20.19 -10.09 0.10
CA THR A 124 -21.06 -10.19 -1.08
C THR A 124 -20.32 -9.63 -2.29
N PRO A 125 -20.22 -10.38 -3.39
CA PRO A 125 -19.52 -9.92 -4.57
C PRO A 125 -20.04 -8.56 -5.03
N ASN A 126 -19.14 -7.59 -5.16
CA ASN A 126 -19.43 -6.29 -5.74
C ASN A 126 -18.46 -6.08 -6.92
N PRO A 127 -18.96 -6.00 -8.17
CA PRO A 127 -18.09 -5.86 -9.34
C PRO A 127 -17.25 -4.59 -9.32
N SER A 128 -17.70 -3.56 -8.59
CA SER A 128 -16.98 -2.28 -8.45
C SER A 128 -16.00 -2.22 -7.28
N MET A 129 -15.68 -3.36 -6.66
CA MET A 129 -14.79 -3.45 -5.50
C MET A 129 -13.81 -4.61 -5.65
N ARG A 130 -12.82 -4.63 -4.77
CA ARG A 130 -11.86 -5.74 -4.64
C ARG A 130 -12.56 -7.06 -4.36
N SER A 131 -12.06 -8.11 -4.96
CA SER A 131 -12.52 -9.47 -4.67
C SER A 131 -12.09 -9.93 -3.28
N PRO A 132 -12.81 -10.88 -2.66
CA PRO A 132 -12.33 -11.56 -1.47
C PRO A 132 -10.93 -12.15 -1.67
N GLY A 133 -10.08 -12.06 -0.66
CA GLY A 133 -8.70 -12.52 -0.72
C GLY A 133 -7.74 -11.55 -1.42
N SER A 134 -8.22 -10.37 -1.86
CA SER A 134 -7.32 -9.31 -2.33
C SER A 134 -6.33 -8.93 -1.23
N MET A 135 -5.08 -8.76 -1.63
CA MET A 135 -3.97 -8.40 -0.75
C MET A 135 -3.75 -6.90 -0.80
N SER A 136 -3.49 -6.27 0.34
CA SER A 136 -3.23 -4.82 0.38
C SER A 136 -2.39 -4.42 1.59
N TRP A 137 -1.83 -3.23 1.53
CA TRP A 137 -1.31 -2.50 2.68
C TRP A 137 -1.17 -1.01 2.36
N ALA A 138 -0.66 -0.24 3.34
CA ALA A 138 -0.54 1.19 3.25
C ALA A 138 0.77 1.69 3.87
N GLY A 139 1.13 2.95 3.57
CA GLY A 139 2.27 3.65 4.17
C GLY A 139 1.84 4.99 4.78
N ILE A 140 2.62 5.45 5.76
CA ILE A 140 2.32 6.61 6.60
C ILE A 140 2.02 7.91 5.82
N ASN A 141 2.55 8.06 4.62
CA ASN A 141 2.32 9.25 3.79
C ASN A 141 1.11 9.10 2.85
N ASN A 142 0.12 8.27 3.21
CA ASN A 142 -1.05 7.93 2.39
C ASN A 142 -0.67 7.29 1.05
N THR A 143 0.27 6.36 1.09
CA THR A 143 0.57 5.48 -0.03
C THR A 143 -0.19 4.18 0.14
N PHE A 144 -0.83 3.69 -0.91
CA PHE A 144 -1.63 2.46 -0.87
C PHE A 144 -1.36 1.60 -2.09
N TYR A 145 -1.49 0.31 -1.91
CA TYR A 145 -1.56 -0.65 -3.02
C TYR A 145 -2.55 -1.75 -2.70
N TRP A 146 -3.06 -2.38 -3.75
CA TRP A 146 -3.79 -3.64 -3.63
C TRP A 146 -3.51 -4.54 -4.81
N ILE A 147 -3.74 -5.81 -4.60
CA ILE A 147 -3.54 -6.89 -5.56
C ILE A 147 -4.78 -7.77 -5.49
N ASP A 148 -5.52 -7.84 -6.57
CA ASP A 148 -6.72 -8.68 -6.72
C ASP A 148 -6.42 -9.83 -7.67
N PRO A 149 -6.08 -11.02 -7.15
CA PRO A 149 -5.73 -12.16 -7.98
C PRO A 149 -6.93 -12.76 -8.72
N GLN A 150 -8.16 -12.53 -8.27
CA GLN A 150 -9.35 -13.03 -8.96
C GLN A 150 -9.65 -12.24 -10.24
N LYS A 151 -9.52 -10.93 -10.17
CA LYS A 151 -9.72 -10.03 -11.32
C LYS A 151 -8.43 -9.73 -12.09
N GLN A 152 -7.29 -10.27 -11.65
CA GLN A 152 -5.96 -10.03 -12.23
C GLN A 152 -5.60 -8.55 -12.30
N VAL A 153 -5.95 -7.82 -11.25
CA VAL A 153 -5.72 -6.38 -11.12
C VAL A 153 -4.77 -6.08 -9.98
N GLY A 154 -3.84 -5.21 -10.23
CA GLY A 154 -3.03 -4.60 -9.20
C GLY A 154 -2.96 -3.09 -9.40
N ALA A 155 -3.03 -2.35 -8.32
CA ALA A 155 -2.99 -0.90 -8.36
C ALA A 155 -2.12 -0.31 -7.26
N VAL A 156 -1.56 0.84 -7.56
CA VAL A 156 -0.69 1.62 -6.66
C VAL A 156 -1.12 3.08 -6.74
N ILE A 157 -1.35 3.71 -5.60
CA ILE A 157 -1.53 5.15 -5.49
C ILE A 157 -0.54 5.69 -4.46
N LEU A 158 0.29 6.63 -4.88
CA LEU A 158 1.33 7.22 -4.03
C LEU A 158 0.99 8.68 -3.78
N MET A 159 0.82 9.03 -2.53
CA MET A 159 0.61 10.39 -2.06
C MET A 159 1.71 10.75 -1.06
N GLN A 160 1.93 12.05 -0.83
CA GLN A 160 2.89 12.55 0.16
C GLN A 160 2.17 13.57 1.04
N MET A 161 1.29 13.04 1.90
CA MET A 161 0.40 13.82 2.76
C MET A 161 0.34 13.21 4.15
N LEU A 162 0.41 14.05 5.17
CA LEU A 162 0.10 13.71 6.55
C LEU A 162 -1.15 14.49 7.01
N PRO A 163 -1.90 14.02 7.98
CA PRO A 163 -1.76 12.73 8.65
C PRO A 163 -2.10 11.55 7.73
N PHE A 164 -1.55 10.39 8.03
CA PHE A 164 -2.04 9.14 7.45
C PHE A 164 -3.53 8.98 7.70
N TYR A 165 -4.23 8.42 6.71
CA TYR A 165 -5.69 8.29 6.71
C TYR A 165 -6.43 9.64 6.74
N ASP A 166 -5.88 10.67 6.07
CA ASP A 166 -6.60 11.92 5.79
C ASP A 166 -7.83 11.66 4.92
N GLU A 167 -8.92 12.33 5.21
CA GLU A 167 -10.19 12.14 4.48
C GLU A 167 -10.08 12.44 2.98
N GLY A 168 -9.27 13.44 2.59
CA GLY A 168 -9.03 13.76 1.19
C GLY A 168 -8.26 12.65 0.48
N ALA A 169 -7.23 12.10 1.15
CA ALA A 169 -6.46 10.97 0.65
C ALA A 169 -7.33 9.71 0.52
N ILE A 170 -8.22 9.46 1.49
CA ILE A 170 -9.14 8.32 1.44
C ILE A 170 -10.18 8.48 0.33
N ARG A 171 -10.73 9.67 0.14
CA ARG A 171 -11.62 9.92 -1.02
C ARG A 171 -10.91 9.70 -2.35
N ALA A 172 -9.64 10.10 -2.46
CA ALA A 172 -8.83 9.85 -3.66
C ALA A 172 -8.60 8.35 -3.88
N LEU A 173 -8.26 7.61 -2.82
CA LEU A 173 -8.12 6.15 -2.87
C LEU A 173 -9.42 5.47 -3.33
N GLN A 174 -10.54 5.78 -2.71
CA GLN A 174 -11.84 5.20 -3.02
C GLN A 174 -12.28 5.52 -4.46
N GLY A 175 -12.15 6.78 -4.88
CA GLY A 175 -12.49 7.19 -6.24
C GLY A 175 -11.57 6.56 -7.29
N PHE A 176 -10.30 6.34 -6.97
CA PHE A 176 -9.37 5.63 -7.84
C PHE A 176 -9.75 4.15 -7.95
N GLU A 177 -10.00 3.48 -6.82
CA GLU A 177 -10.41 2.09 -6.79
C GLU A 177 -11.70 1.86 -7.57
N GLU A 178 -12.72 2.67 -7.34
CA GLU A 178 -14.01 2.58 -8.05
C GLU A 178 -13.82 2.71 -9.57
N ARG A 179 -13.00 3.66 -10.02
CA ARG A 179 -12.74 3.85 -11.45
C ARG A 179 -11.96 2.68 -12.07
N VAL A 180 -11.00 2.12 -11.33
CA VAL A 180 -10.28 0.93 -11.78
C VAL A 180 -11.27 -0.20 -12.06
N TYR A 181 -12.13 -0.53 -11.09
CA TYR A 181 -13.05 -1.66 -11.24
C TYR A 181 -14.20 -1.42 -12.21
N LYS A 182 -14.66 -0.18 -12.38
CA LYS A 182 -15.67 0.16 -13.40
C LYS A 182 -15.17 0.00 -14.85
N ASN A 183 -13.86 0.05 -15.06
CA ASN A 183 -13.26 0.00 -16.39
C ASN A 183 -12.56 -1.34 -16.69
N LEU A 184 -12.86 -2.39 -15.94
CA LEU A 184 -12.32 -3.74 -16.15
C LEU A 184 -13.13 -4.61 -17.13
N ASN A 185 -14.10 -4.05 -17.80
CA ASN A 185 -14.98 -4.76 -18.77
C ASN A 185 -14.35 -4.85 -20.14
#